data_3f51023c961a04859b7734d7d4c69656
#
_entry.id   3f51023c961a04859b7734d7d4c69656
#
_cell.length_a   1.000
_cell.length_b   1.000
_cell.length_c   1.000
_cell.angle_alpha   90.00
_cell.angle_beta   90.00
_cell.angle_gamma   90.00
#
_symmetry.space_group_name_H-M   'P 1'
#
loop_
_entity.id
_entity.type
_entity.pdbx_description
1 polymer ?
#
loop_
_entity_poly.entity_id
_entity_poly.type
_entity_poly.pdbx_seq_one_letter_code
_entity_poly.pdbx_strand_id
1 'polypeptide(L)'
;MPSPPPTPHPHRWRILALLSVAELLGMSLWFTASALAPQLRELWGLDASQAAWLTTTVQLGFVAGTAVAALLNLADVVPARPYFALSALCAAAANALLLAAPGYGPALALRFATGFFLAGVYPPAMKMIATWFQSGRGLAIGTIVGALTLGKATPYLVHALEGAGLRPVVLAASGGAVVAAVLVGWGYRDGPYPFARRPFSWRLVGAVVRHAPTRLVIGGYLGHMWELYAMWTYVAVFFFDVLSLRGAAPDAASRGSGLVGFAVIGVGAAGCVLAGRWADRLGRARVAMAAMAVSGGCALLIGWLEAAPLAVVVPVALVWGFAVVADSAQFSAIVTEVAPPHAVGTALTLQTSLGFLLTTVTISAVPHLRDRFAWPLAFGMLALGPAVGILMMRRLRAVR
;
A
#
# COMPACT_ATOMS: atom_id res chain seq x y z
N MET A 1 23.15 26.46 -26.51
CA MET A 1 22.17 25.43 -26.80
C MET A 1 22.09 24.49 -25.58
N PRO A 2 20.95 24.19 -25.00
CA PRO A 2 20.89 23.19 -23.96
C PRO A 2 21.37 21.85 -24.55
N SER A 3 22.20 21.12 -23.80
CA SER A 3 22.69 19.81 -24.18
C SER A 3 21.47 18.87 -24.45
N PRO A 4 21.53 18.02 -25.51
CA PRO A 4 20.44 17.08 -25.77
C PRO A 4 20.19 16.22 -24.52
N PRO A 5 18.92 15.87 -24.28
CA PRO A 5 18.59 15.02 -23.13
C PRO A 5 19.38 13.71 -23.23
N PRO A 6 19.98 13.24 -22.13
CA PRO A 6 20.77 12.01 -22.16
C PRO A 6 19.94 10.84 -22.69
N THR A 7 20.53 10.08 -23.60
CA THR A 7 19.88 8.89 -24.18
C THR A 7 19.52 7.90 -23.07
N PRO A 8 18.29 7.38 -23.06
CA PRO A 8 17.86 6.49 -22.01
C PRO A 8 18.70 5.20 -21.97
N HIS A 9 19.16 4.79 -20.80
CA HIS A 9 19.97 3.60 -20.65
C HIS A 9 19.19 2.33 -21.10
N PRO A 10 19.77 1.44 -21.93
CA PRO A 10 19.05 0.31 -22.55
C PRO A 10 18.49 -0.69 -21.52
N HIS A 11 19.16 -0.87 -20.38
CA HIS A 11 18.75 -1.83 -19.33
C HIS A 11 17.64 -1.32 -18.40
N ARG A 12 17.18 -0.07 -18.50
CA ARG A 12 16.20 0.51 -17.57
C ARG A 12 14.90 -0.30 -17.47
N TRP A 13 14.41 -0.82 -18.60
CA TRP A 13 13.17 -1.62 -18.64
C TRP A 13 13.32 -2.99 -17.98
N ARG A 14 14.50 -3.62 -18.18
CA ARG A 14 14.83 -4.88 -17.49
C ARG A 14 14.88 -4.69 -15.97
N ILE A 15 15.48 -3.61 -15.49
CA ILE A 15 15.53 -3.31 -14.07
C ILE A 15 14.15 -2.96 -13.53
N LEU A 16 13.32 -2.23 -14.30
CA LEU A 16 11.94 -1.97 -13.92
C LEU A 16 11.15 -3.27 -13.76
N ALA A 17 11.25 -4.19 -14.71
CA ALA A 17 10.60 -5.50 -14.62
C ALA A 17 11.09 -6.30 -13.41
N LEU A 18 12.41 -6.36 -13.19
CA LEU A 18 13.01 -7.07 -12.05
C LEU A 18 12.49 -6.52 -10.72
N LEU A 19 12.56 -5.19 -10.51
CA LEU A 19 12.10 -4.56 -9.29
C LEU A 19 10.58 -4.66 -9.11
N SER A 20 9.80 -4.61 -10.21
CA SER A 20 8.35 -4.80 -10.14
C SER A 20 7.99 -6.21 -9.67
N VAL A 21 8.65 -7.24 -10.21
CA VAL A 21 8.44 -8.64 -9.77
C VAL A 21 8.89 -8.82 -8.32
N ALA A 22 10.05 -8.27 -7.95
CA ALA A 22 10.53 -8.35 -6.57
C ALA A 22 9.61 -7.62 -5.58
N GLU A 23 9.06 -6.47 -5.97
CA GLU A 23 8.14 -5.70 -5.14
C GLU A 23 6.79 -6.42 -4.99
N LEU A 24 6.26 -7.00 -6.08
CA LEU A 24 5.06 -7.83 -6.04
C LEU A 24 5.24 -8.99 -5.06
N LEU A 25 6.33 -9.74 -5.18
CA LEU A 25 6.59 -10.90 -4.35
C LEU A 25 6.89 -10.53 -2.89
N GLY A 26 7.71 -9.49 -2.65
CA GLY A 26 8.04 -9.02 -1.31
C GLY A 26 6.85 -8.47 -0.54
N MET A 27 5.97 -7.72 -1.23
CA MET A 27 4.81 -7.09 -0.59
C MET A 27 3.62 -8.03 -0.40
N SER A 28 3.67 -9.26 -0.91
CA SER A 28 2.67 -10.29 -0.64
C SER A 28 2.54 -10.65 0.85
N LEU A 29 3.58 -10.41 1.65
CA LEU A 29 3.57 -10.62 3.09
C LEU A 29 2.58 -9.72 3.84
N TRP A 30 2.22 -8.56 3.26
CA TRP A 30 1.48 -7.51 3.98
C TRP A 30 0.11 -7.99 4.47
N PHE A 31 -0.71 -8.53 3.57
CA PHE A 31 -2.08 -8.95 3.87
C PHE A 31 -2.23 -10.46 4.11
N THR A 32 -1.13 -11.18 4.41
CA THR A 32 -1.18 -12.62 4.72
C THR A 32 -2.20 -12.93 5.82
N ALA A 33 -2.11 -12.23 6.96
CA ALA A 33 -3.04 -12.44 8.08
C ALA A 33 -4.47 -11.94 7.79
N SER A 34 -4.62 -10.90 6.97
CA SER A 34 -5.95 -10.40 6.58
C SER A 34 -6.68 -11.40 5.67
N ALA A 35 -5.96 -12.01 4.72
CA ALA A 35 -6.53 -13.06 3.87
C ALA A 35 -6.92 -14.32 4.65
N LEU A 36 -6.29 -14.55 5.79
CA LEU A 36 -6.50 -15.69 6.69
C LEU A 36 -7.32 -15.32 7.94
N ALA A 37 -7.88 -14.11 8.00
CA ALA A 37 -8.58 -13.62 9.18
C ALA A 37 -9.70 -14.58 9.68
N PRO A 38 -10.53 -15.20 8.85
CA PRO A 38 -11.54 -16.16 9.32
C PRO A 38 -10.89 -17.35 10.06
N GLN A 39 -9.84 -17.97 9.49
CA GLN A 39 -9.17 -19.13 10.08
C GLN A 39 -8.43 -18.78 11.37
N LEU A 40 -7.77 -17.62 11.41
CA LEU A 40 -7.05 -17.15 12.61
C LEU A 40 -8.03 -16.81 13.74
N ARG A 41 -9.21 -16.27 13.40
CA ARG A 41 -10.29 -16.04 14.37
C ARG A 41 -10.79 -17.34 14.97
N GLU A 42 -11.02 -18.36 14.17
CA GLU A 42 -11.45 -19.67 14.62
C GLU A 42 -10.34 -20.36 15.46
N LEU A 43 -9.10 -20.35 14.98
CA LEU A 43 -7.96 -21.00 15.63
C LEU A 43 -7.65 -20.44 17.02
N TRP A 44 -7.77 -19.12 17.20
CA TRP A 44 -7.40 -18.43 18.44
C TRP A 44 -8.59 -17.80 19.19
N GLY A 45 -9.80 -18.04 18.76
CA GLY A 45 -11.01 -17.46 19.38
C GLY A 45 -11.06 -15.92 19.31
N LEU A 46 -10.58 -15.31 18.21
CA LEU A 46 -10.45 -13.87 18.11
C LEU A 46 -11.77 -13.19 17.77
N ASP A 47 -12.02 -12.05 18.39
CA ASP A 47 -13.07 -11.12 17.93
C ASP A 47 -12.61 -10.33 16.67
N ALA A 48 -13.54 -9.55 16.11
CA ALA A 48 -13.27 -8.77 14.89
C ALA A 48 -12.18 -7.70 15.10
N SER A 49 -12.12 -7.09 16.28
CA SER A 49 -11.10 -6.09 16.63
C SER A 49 -9.71 -6.72 16.75
N GLN A 50 -9.62 -7.87 17.41
CA GLN A 50 -8.37 -8.63 17.53
C GLN A 50 -7.83 -9.07 16.15
N ALA A 51 -8.70 -9.52 15.25
CA ALA A 51 -8.31 -9.85 13.89
C ALA A 51 -7.80 -8.61 13.11
N ALA A 52 -8.44 -7.45 13.30
CA ALA A 52 -7.97 -6.18 12.71
C ALA A 52 -6.57 -5.80 13.19
N TRP A 53 -6.24 -6.06 14.45
CA TRP A 53 -4.91 -5.79 15.01
C TRP A 53 -3.80 -6.58 14.35
N LEU A 54 -4.05 -7.77 13.78
CA LEU A 54 -3.05 -8.50 13.00
C LEU A 54 -2.57 -7.72 11.75
N THR A 55 -3.45 -6.91 11.16
CA THR A 55 -3.10 -6.00 10.04
C THR A 55 -2.54 -4.67 10.56
N THR A 56 -3.19 -4.08 11.57
CA THR A 56 -2.74 -2.83 12.20
C THR A 56 -1.30 -2.93 12.69
N THR A 57 -0.92 -4.07 13.26
CA THR A 57 0.44 -4.29 13.80
C THR A 57 1.50 -4.31 12.69
N VAL A 58 1.18 -4.77 11.48
CA VAL A 58 2.07 -4.61 10.31
C VAL A 58 2.26 -3.13 9.95
N GLN A 59 1.20 -2.34 9.99
CA GLN A 59 1.29 -0.89 9.75
C GLN A 59 2.21 -0.22 10.78
N LEU A 60 2.02 -0.52 12.06
CA LEU A 60 2.86 0.00 13.14
C LEU A 60 4.32 -0.44 12.99
N GLY A 61 4.55 -1.71 12.66
CA GLY A 61 5.89 -2.22 12.35
C GLY A 61 6.53 -1.46 11.20
N PHE A 62 5.80 -1.23 10.12
CA PHE A 62 6.29 -0.48 8.96
C PHE A 62 6.63 0.98 9.33
N VAL A 63 5.78 1.65 10.11
CA VAL A 63 6.06 3.00 10.61
C VAL A 63 7.33 3.02 11.47
N ALA A 64 7.46 2.07 12.41
CA ALA A 64 8.66 1.96 13.23
C ALA A 64 9.91 1.68 12.40
N GLY A 65 9.83 0.76 11.43
CA GLY A 65 10.92 0.44 10.53
C GLY A 65 11.35 1.63 9.66
N THR A 66 10.38 2.37 9.10
CA THR A 66 10.69 3.59 8.32
C THR A 66 11.28 4.69 9.18
N ALA A 67 10.80 4.85 10.44
CA ALA A 67 11.35 5.81 11.39
C ALA A 67 12.80 5.46 11.76
N VAL A 68 13.09 4.20 12.09
CA VAL A 68 14.46 3.70 12.37
C VAL A 68 15.35 3.87 11.15
N ALA A 69 14.88 3.49 9.97
CA ALA A 69 15.64 3.65 8.72
C ALA A 69 15.99 5.13 8.44
N ALA A 70 15.05 6.05 8.72
CA ALA A 70 15.28 7.49 8.56
C ALA A 70 16.25 8.04 9.61
N LEU A 71 16.06 7.70 10.89
CA LEU A 71 16.90 8.19 11.99
C LEU A 71 18.36 7.72 11.87
N LEU A 72 18.56 6.46 11.47
CA LEU A 72 19.88 5.86 11.24
C LEU A 72 20.41 6.12 9.84
N ASN A 73 19.64 6.82 9.01
CA ASN A 73 19.97 7.12 7.61
C ASN A 73 20.36 5.87 6.79
N LEU A 74 19.69 4.75 7.06
CA LEU A 74 20.04 3.43 6.49
C LEU A 74 20.04 3.43 4.96
N ALA A 75 19.12 4.16 4.34
CA ALA A 75 19.03 4.27 2.89
C ALA A 75 20.26 4.91 2.22
N ASP A 76 21.09 5.64 2.97
CA ASP A 76 22.28 6.31 2.47
C ASP A 76 23.59 5.67 2.96
N VAL A 77 23.53 4.98 4.12
CA VAL A 77 24.68 4.29 4.73
C VAL A 77 24.82 2.87 4.17
N VAL A 78 23.71 2.16 4.04
CA VAL A 78 23.70 0.77 3.54
C VAL A 78 23.40 0.79 2.04
N PRO A 79 24.16 0.06 1.21
CA PRO A 79 23.83 -0.09 -0.21
C PRO A 79 22.41 -0.67 -0.38
N ALA A 80 21.61 -0.11 -1.29
CA ALA A 80 20.18 -0.43 -1.41
C ALA A 80 19.92 -1.92 -1.70
N ARG A 81 20.80 -2.55 -2.48
CA ARG A 81 20.71 -3.96 -2.85
C ARG A 81 20.75 -4.92 -1.66
N PRO A 82 21.82 -4.98 -0.81
CA PRO A 82 21.84 -5.85 0.36
C PRO A 82 20.80 -5.43 1.41
N TYR A 83 20.47 -4.14 1.54
CA TYR A 83 19.45 -3.66 2.45
C TYR A 83 18.07 -4.23 2.09
N PHE A 84 17.67 -4.17 0.81
CA PHE A 84 16.43 -4.79 0.33
C PHE A 84 16.44 -6.30 0.57
N ALA A 85 17.51 -7.01 0.11
CA ALA A 85 17.56 -8.47 0.17
C ALA A 85 17.48 -8.99 1.61
N LEU A 86 18.26 -8.42 2.54
CA LEU A 86 18.24 -8.81 3.94
C LEU A 86 16.88 -8.52 4.58
N SER A 87 16.32 -7.36 4.33
CA SER A 87 15.01 -6.98 4.85
C SER A 87 13.89 -7.91 4.34
N ALA A 88 13.92 -8.28 3.05
CA ALA A 88 12.95 -9.22 2.49
C ALA A 88 13.08 -10.63 3.13
N LEU A 89 14.31 -11.10 3.37
CA LEU A 89 14.55 -12.38 4.06
C LEU A 89 14.05 -12.35 5.52
N CYS A 90 14.34 -11.28 6.25
CA CYS A 90 13.88 -11.14 7.63
C CYS A 90 12.33 -11.03 7.70
N ALA A 91 11.71 -10.31 6.76
CA ALA A 91 10.26 -10.24 6.66
C ALA A 91 9.63 -11.60 6.32
N ALA A 92 10.25 -12.35 5.39
CA ALA A 92 9.84 -13.72 5.04
C ALA A 92 9.91 -14.66 6.23
N ALA A 93 10.99 -14.62 6.98
CA ALA A 93 11.18 -15.44 8.18
C ALA A 93 10.14 -15.08 9.26
N ALA A 94 9.93 -13.81 9.56
CA ALA A 94 8.93 -13.37 10.51
C ALA A 94 7.51 -13.82 10.11
N ASN A 95 7.17 -13.74 8.81
CA ASN A 95 5.87 -14.19 8.31
C ASN A 95 5.75 -15.73 8.36
N ALA A 96 6.80 -16.48 8.00
CA ALA A 96 6.77 -17.94 8.05
C ALA A 96 6.61 -18.48 9.49
N LEU A 97 7.24 -17.83 10.47
CA LEU A 97 7.11 -18.15 11.89
C LEU A 97 5.68 -17.99 12.42
N LEU A 98 4.79 -17.29 11.71
CA LEU A 98 3.37 -17.25 12.05
C LEU A 98 2.75 -18.66 12.13
N LEU A 99 3.24 -19.63 11.34
CA LEU A 99 2.80 -21.02 11.39
C LEU A 99 3.14 -21.74 12.69
N ALA A 100 4.14 -21.25 13.42
CA ALA A 100 4.60 -21.78 14.71
C ALA A 100 4.16 -20.90 15.88
N ALA A 101 3.36 -19.85 15.63
CA ALA A 101 2.91 -18.95 16.70
C ALA A 101 1.97 -19.69 17.65
N PRO A 102 2.29 -19.78 18.96
CA PRO A 102 1.47 -20.51 19.92
C PRO A 102 0.15 -19.80 20.28
N GLY A 103 -0.08 -18.58 19.78
CA GLY A 103 -1.27 -17.81 20.03
C GLY A 103 -1.18 -16.37 19.52
N TYR A 104 -2.19 -15.58 19.84
CA TYR A 104 -2.40 -14.24 19.35
C TYR A 104 -1.26 -13.24 19.68
N GLY A 105 -0.76 -13.21 20.93
CA GLY A 105 0.31 -12.29 21.34
C GLY A 105 1.59 -12.46 20.51
N PRO A 106 2.19 -13.66 20.46
CA PRO A 106 3.33 -13.94 19.59
C PRO A 106 3.05 -13.65 18.11
N ALA A 107 1.82 -13.92 17.62
CA ALA A 107 1.45 -13.59 16.26
C ALA A 107 1.51 -12.08 15.98
N LEU A 108 1.04 -11.24 16.91
CA LEU A 108 1.17 -9.77 16.81
C LEU A 108 2.64 -9.34 16.72
N ALA A 109 3.52 -9.89 17.55
CA ALA A 109 4.95 -9.58 17.50
C ALA A 109 5.57 -9.94 16.15
N LEU A 110 5.22 -11.10 15.58
CA LEU A 110 5.69 -11.53 14.26
C LEU A 110 5.13 -10.64 13.14
N ARG A 111 3.87 -10.20 13.25
CA ARG A 111 3.26 -9.26 12.29
C ARG A 111 3.94 -7.88 12.38
N PHE A 112 4.27 -7.41 13.58
CA PHE A 112 5.06 -6.20 13.77
C PHE A 112 6.44 -6.34 13.11
N ALA A 113 7.15 -7.43 13.37
CA ALA A 113 8.46 -7.69 12.77
C ALA A 113 8.36 -7.78 11.23
N THR A 114 7.32 -8.44 10.70
CA THR A 114 7.07 -8.47 9.25
C THR A 114 6.97 -7.04 8.69
N GLY A 115 6.14 -6.19 9.28
CA GLY A 115 5.99 -4.78 8.88
C GLY A 115 7.29 -3.99 9.00
N PHE A 116 8.01 -4.14 10.11
CA PHE A 116 9.28 -3.47 10.37
C PHE A 116 10.30 -3.75 9.26
N PHE A 117 10.46 -4.99 8.88
CA PHE A 117 11.38 -5.36 7.80
C PHE A 117 10.86 -4.98 6.40
N LEU A 118 9.54 -4.94 6.17
CA LEU A 118 9.00 -4.44 4.89
C LEU A 118 9.32 -2.96 4.63
N ALA A 119 9.64 -2.18 5.67
CA ALA A 119 10.17 -0.83 5.51
C ALA A 119 11.54 -0.79 4.81
N GLY A 120 12.29 -1.88 4.81
CA GLY A 120 13.52 -2.07 4.04
C GLY A 120 13.29 -2.67 2.64
N VAL A 121 12.05 -2.90 2.23
CA VAL A 121 11.68 -3.42 0.89
C VAL A 121 11.15 -2.29 0.01
N TYR A 122 9.98 -1.75 0.32
CA TYR A 122 9.30 -0.79 -0.54
C TYR A 122 10.05 0.55 -0.72
N PRO A 123 10.47 1.29 0.31
CA PRO A 123 11.18 2.56 0.11
C PRO A 123 12.52 2.41 -0.62
N PRO A 124 13.37 1.38 -0.36
CA PRO A 124 14.54 1.13 -1.15
C PRO A 124 14.25 0.83 -2.63
N ALA A 125 13.22 0.02 -2.95
CA ALA A 125 12.84 -0.26 -4.33
C ALA A 125 12.49 1.01 -5.10
N MET A 126 11.75 1.94 -4.46
CA MET A 126 11.44 3.25 -5.03
C MET A 126 12.70 4.09 -5.29
N LYS A 127 13.67 4.07 -4.38
CA LYS A 127 14.97 4.74 -4.57
C LYS A 127 15.74 4.06 -5.70
N MET A 128 15.80 2.74 -5.74
CA MET A 128 16.52 1.97 -6.74
C MET A 128 16.01 2.25 -8.16
N ILE A 129 14.68 2.22 -8.39
CA ILE A 129 14.12 2.48 -9.72
C ILE A 129 14.35 3.93 -10.17
N ALA A 130 14.30 4.88 -9.24
CA ALA A 130 14.50 6.29 -9.55
C ALA A 130 15.94 6.62 -10.00
N THR A 131 16.93 5.74 -9.71
CA THR A 131 18.30 5.89 -10.24
C THR A 131 18.43 5.49 -11.71
N TRP A 132 17.41 4.83 -12.30
CA TRP A 132 17.39 4.37 -13.68
C TRP A 132 16.58 5.26 -14.63
N PHE A 133 15.75 6.15 -14.10
CA PHE A 133 14.83 6.97 -14.89
C PHE A 133 15.00 8.46 -14.58
N GLN A 134 15.43 9.25 -15.56
CA GLN A 134 15.33 10.71 -15.55
C GLN A 134 14.03 11.18 -16.20
N SER A 135 13.72 10.63 -17.38
CA SER A 135 12.44 10.83 -18.07
C SER A 135 11.51 9.63 -17.83
N GLY A 136 10.20 9.86 -17.77
CA GLY A 136 9.19 8.80 -17.54
C GLY A 136 9.21 8.23 -16.12
N ARG A 137 9.71 8.97 -15.13
CA ARG A 137 9.69 8.58 -13.70
C ARG A 137 8.29 8.26 -13.20
N GLY A 138 7.27 9.00 -13.65
CA GLY A 138 5.89 8.75 -13.27
C GLY A 138 5.41 7.35 -13.65
N LEU A 139 5.70 6.93 -14.89
CA LEU A 139 5.40 5.57 -15.35
C LEU A 139 6.18 4.52 -14.55
N ALA A 140 7.49 4.71 -14.33
CA ALA A 140 8.31 3.75 -13.61
C ALA A 140 7.86 3.58 -12.15
N ILE A 141 7.61 4.68 -11.45
CA ILE A 141 7.10 4.69 -10.08
C ILE A 141 5.69 4.09 -10.04
N GLY A 142 4.81 4.48 -10.96
CA GLY A 142 3.46 3.93 -11.07
C GLY A 142 3.46 2.41 -11.30
N THR A 143 4.41 1.90 -12.07
CA THR A 143 4.56 0.45 -12.31
C THR A 143 5.01 -0.28 -11.03
N ILE A 144 5.96 0.27 -10.26
CA ILE A 144 6.37 -0.30 -8.97
C ILE A 144 5.21 -0.28 -7.96
N VAL A 145 4.47 0.84 -7.87
CA VAL A 145 3.30 0.93 -6.98
C VAL A 145 2.19 -0.02 -7.42
N GLY A 146 1.99 -0.18 -8.73
CA GLY A 146 1.07 -1.18 -9.28
C GLY A 146 1.47 -2.61 -8.92
N ALA A 147 2.76 -2.94 -9.03
CA ALA A 147 3.30 -4.24 -8.65
C ALA A 147 3.13 -4.51 -7.14
N LEU A 148 3.42 -3.52 -6.29
CA LEU A 148 3.15 -3.55 -4.85
C LEU A 148 1.66 -3.81 -4.56
N THR A 149 0.77 -3.14 -5.26
CA THR A 149 -0.69 -3.29 -5.08
C THR A 149 -1.12 -4.72 -5.42
N LEU A 150 -0.66 -5.25 -6.55
CA LEU A 150 -0.95 -6.62 -6.96
C LEU A 150 -0.33 -7.64 -5.98
N GLY A 151 0.89 -7.38 -5.49
CA GLY A 151 1.54 -8.20 -4.47
C GLY A 151 0.73 -8.30 -3.19
N LYS A 152 0.20 -7.18 -2.70
CA LYS A 152 -0.68 -7.15 -1.52
C LYS A 152 -1.99 -7.91 -1.73
N ALA A 153 -2.49 -8.02 -2.96
CA ALA A 153 -3.67 -8.81 -3.29
C ALA A 153 -3.39 -10.32 -3.34
N THR A 154 -2.15 -10.74 -3.64
CA THR A 154 -1.78 -12.15 -3.85
C THR A 154 -2.21 -13.12 -2.74
N PRO A 155 -2.12 -12.81 -1.43
CA PRO A 155 -2.59 -13.71 -0.37
C PRO A 155 -4.07 -14.10 -0.50
N TYR A 156 -4.92 -13.18 -0.94
CA TYR A 156 -6.34 -13.45 -1.18
C TYR A 156 -6.55 -14.43 -2.34
N LEU A 157 -5.73 -14.33 -3.40
CA LEU A 157 -5.77 -15.27 -4.52
C LEU A 157 -5.32 -16.67 -4.10
N VAL A 158 -4.19 -16.77 -3.39
CA VAL A 158 -3.66 -18.05 -2.91
C VAL A 158 -4.68 -18.73 -1.98
N HIS A 159 -5.27 -17.96 -1.05
CA HIS A 159 -6.33 -18.44 -0.17
C HIS A 159 -7.54 -18.99 -0.95
N ALA A 160 -7.94 -18.31 -2.02
CA ALA A 160 -9.08 -18.73 -2.84
C ALA A 160 -8.80 -19.99 -3.67
N LEU A 161 -7.56 -20.18 -4.16
CA LEU A 161 -7.17 -21.32 -5.00
C LEU A 161 -6.88 -22.58 -4.18
N GLU A 162 -6.14 -22.47 -3.10
CA GLU A 162 -5.67 -23.58 -2.27
C GLU A 162 -6.70 -24.03 -1.21
N GLY A 163 -7.84 -23.33 -1.15
CA GLY A 163 -8.80 -23.51 -0.08
C GLY A 163 -8.37 -22.82 1.21
N ALA A 164 -9.15 -22.99 2.29
CA ALA A 164 -9.00 -22.24 3.54
C ALA A 164 -7.73 -22.55 4.38
N GLY A 165 -6.67 -23.09 3.79
CA GLY A 165 -5.47 -23.51 4.52
C GLY A 165 -4.54 -22.36 4.93
N LEU A 166 -4.20 -22.26 6.21
CA LEU A 166 -3.23 -21.31 6.75
C LEU A 166 -1.83 -21.50 6.11
N ARG A 167 -1.40 -22.75 6.04
CA ARG A 167 -0.04 -23.11 5.61
C ARG A 167 0.31 -22.71 4.17
N PRO A 168 -0.51 -23.00 3.13
CA PRO A 168 -0.20 -22.61 1.75
C PRO A 168 -0.04 -21.10 1.57
N VAL A 169 -0.95 -20.30 2.15
CA VAL A 169 -0.92 -18.83 2.02
C VAL A 169 0.35 -18.24 2.65
N VAL A 170 0.68 -18.67 3.88
CA VAL A 170 1.87 -18.20 4.59
C VAL A 170 3.15 -18.60 3.85
N LEU A 171 3.25 -19.87 3.39
CA LEU A 171 4.45 -20.35 2.69
C LEU A 171 4.60 -19.75 1.31
N ALA A 172 3.51 -19.55 0.54
CA ALA A 172 3.56 -18.89 -0.77
C ALA A 172 4.05 -17.44 -0.65
N ALA A 173 3.51 -16.66 0.31
CA ALA A 173 3.94 -15.30 0.54
C ALA A 173 5.40 -15.24 1.02
N SER A 174 5.79 -16.08 1.99
CA SER A 174 7.18 -16.11 2.49
C SER A 174 8.17 -16.57 1.44
N GLY A 175 7.85 -17.60 0.67
CA GLY A 175 8.65 -18.08 -0.45
C GLY A 175 8.80 -17.02 -1.55
N GLY A 176 7.73 -16.31 -1.86
CA GLY A 176 7.75 -15.14 -2.76
C GLY A 176 8.74 -14.07 -2.31
N ALA A 177 8.73 -13.71 -1.02
CA ALA A 177 9.67 -12.72 -0.48
C ALA A 177 11.14 -13.21 -0.49
N VAL A 178 11.38 -14.50 -0.31
CA VAL A 178 12.72 -15.10 -0.50
C VAL A 178 13.17 -14.98 -1.96
N VAL A 179 12.28 -15.28 -2.92
CA VAL A 179 12.56 -15.08 -4.35
C VAL A 179 12.85 -13.61 -4.65
N ALA A 180 12.09 -12.66 -4.08
CA ALA A 180 12.35 -11.23 -4.22
C ALA A 180 13.75 -10.84 -3.74
N ALA A 181 14.16 -11.36 -2.57
CA ALA A 181 15.51 -11.14 -2.01
C ALA A 181 16.61 -11.64 -2.95
N VAL A 182 16.43 -12.84 -3.52
CA VAL A 182 17.37 -13.45 -4.48
C VAL A 182 17.43 -12.62 -5.78
N LEU A 183 16.28 -12.28 -6.35
CA LEU A 183 16.19 -11.48 -7.59
C LEU A 183 16.93 -10.15 -7.45
N VAL A 184 16.69 -9.42 -6.36
CA VAL A 184 17.36 -8.14 -6.12
C VAL A 184 18.81 -8.36 -5.73
N GLY A 185 19.09 -9.32 -4.84
CA GLY A 185 20.44 -9.64 -4.37
C GLY A 185 21.42 -10.00 -5.48
N TRP A 186 20.97 -10.63 -6.55
CA TRP A 186 21.84 -11.03 -7.66
C TRP A 186 21.62 -10.26 -8.94
N GLY A 187 20.38 -9.83 -9.22
CA GLY A 187 20.01 -9.23 -10.51
C GLY A 187 20.04 -7.70 -10.56
N TYR A 188 19.95 -7.02 -9.41
CA TYR A 188 19.96 -5.56 -9.39
C TYR A 188 21.37 -4.99 -9.43
N ARG A 189 21.53 -3.88 -10.16
CA ARG A 189 22.72 -3.01 -10.17
C ARG A 189 22.27 -1.56 -10.03
N ASP A 190 23.11 -0.71 -9.43
CA ASP A 190 22.83 0.71 -9.28
C ASP A 190 22.71 1.39 -10.65
N GLY A 191 21.77 2.33 -10.74
CA GLY A 191 21.50 3.07 -11.97
C GLY A 191 22.50 4.21 -12.21
N PRO A 192 22.51 4.73 -13.45
CA PRO A 192 23.45 5.79 -13.87
C PRO A 192 23.16 7.16 -13.22
N TYR A 193 22.01 7.32 -12.54
CA TYR A 193 21.56 8.60 -11.97
C TYR A 193 21.49 8.55 -10.44
N PRO A 194 22.62 8.55 -9.71
CA PRO A 194 22.64 8.44 -8.25
C PRO A 194 22.00 9.66 -7.58
N PHE A 195 21.36 9.45 -6.44
CA PHE A 195 20.88 10.53 -5.59
C PHE A 195 22.01 11.06 -4.69
N ALA A 196 22.00 12.38 -4.46
CA ALA A 196 22.83 12.98 -3.43
C ALA A 196 22.40 12.46 -2.05
N ARG A 197 23.34 11.98 -1.25
CA ARG A 197 23.13 11.56 0.13
C ARG A 197 22.75 12.79 0.97
N ARG A 198 21.67 12.69 1.74
CA ARG A 198 21.23 13.78 2.63
C ARG A 198 20.82 13.19 3.97
N PRO A 199 21.58 13.45 5.06
CA PRO A 199 21.26 12.96 6.37
C PRO A 199 19.95 13.55 6.88
N PHE A 200 19.21 12.76 7.66
CA PHE A 200 18.03 13.21 8.36
C PHE A 200 18.36 14.35 9.34
N SER A 201 17.49 15.35 9.44
CA SER A 201 17.63 16.45 10.38
C SER A 201 16.26 16.93 10.90
N TRP A 202 16.12 17.08 12.20
CA TRP A 202 14.92 17.63 12.82
C TRP A 202 14.61 19.07 12.38
N ARG A 203 15.62 19.86 11.98
CA ARG A 203 15.42 21.19 11.40
C ARG A 203 14.63 21.10 10.08
N LEU A 204 14.84 20.05 9.31
CA LEU A 204 14.13 19.82 8.05
C LEU A 204 12.67 19.45 8.29
N VAL A 205 12.35 18.73 9.36
CA VAL A 205 10.95 18.49 9.78
C VAL A 205 10.25 19.82 10.05
N GLY A 206 10.89 20.73 10.79
CA GLY A 206 10.35 22.06 11.03
C GLY A 206 10.14 22.87 9.74
N ALA A 207 11.06 22.78 8.78
CA ALA A 207 10.91 23.44 7.48
C ALA A 207 9.72 22.88 6.68
N VAL A 208 9.55 21.55 6.66
CA VAL A 208 8.39 20.88 6.01
C VAL A 208 7.07 21.32 6.63
N VAL A 209 6.98 21.29 7.97
CA VAL A 209 5.75 21.62 8.71
C VAL A 209 5.36 23.09 8.56
N ARG A 210 6.32 23.99 8.40
CA ARG A 210 6.06 25.43 8.17
C ARG A 210 5.70 25.76 6.72
N HIS A 211 6.10 24.95 5.77
CA HIS A 211 5.88 25.21 4.34
C HIS A 211 4.45 24.83 3.93
N ALA A 212 3.60 25.83 3.71
CA ALA A 212 2.18 25.65 3.44
C ALA A 212 1.85 24.71 2.25
N PRO A 213 2.49 24.83 1.06
CA PRO A 213 2.22 23.90 -0.04
C PRO A 213 2.51 22.44 0.32
N THR A 214 3.61 22.16 1.05
CA THR A 214 3.95 20.79 1.46
C THR A 214 2.94 20.24 2.46
N ARG A 215 2.47 21.03 3.42
CA ARG A 215 1.39 20.61 4.35
C ARG A 215 0.09 20.25 3.62
N LEU A 216 -0.27 21.03 2.60
CA LEU A 216 -1.50 20.77 1.82
C LEU A 216 -1.40 19.44 1.06
N VAL A 217 -0.23 19.13 0.48
CA VAL A 217 -0.02 17.82 -0.17
C VAL A 217 -0.03 16.68 0.83
N ILE A 218 0.66 16.84 1.98
CA ILE A 218 0.62 15.83 3.05
C ILE A 218 -0.81 15.63 3.53
N GLY A 219 -1.60 16.69 3.75
CA GLY A 219 -3.00 16.59 4.12
C GLY A 219 -3.85 15.86 3.06
N GLY A 220 -3.57 16.09 1.77
CA GLY A 220 -4.18 15.32 0.68
C GLY A 220 -3.85 13.83 0.75
N TYR A 221 -2.58 13.50 0.96
CA TYR A 221 -2.13 12.12 1.14
C TYR A 221 -2.73 11.45 2.38
N LEU A 222 -2.87 12.17 3.49
CA LEU A 222 -3.55 11.66 4.68
C LEU A 222 -5.01 11.31 4.38
N GLY A 223 -5.71 12.14 3.57
CA GLY A 223 -7.05 11.84 3.10
C GLY A 223 -7.12 10.55 2.27
N HIS A 224 -6.18 10.35 1.35
CA HIS A 224 -6.02 9.09 0.60
C HIS A 224 -5.78 7.89 1.53
N MET A 225 -4.85 8.01 2.48
CA MET A 225 -4.50 6.92 3.40
C MET A 225 -5.62 6.57 4.39
N TRP A 226 -6.48 7.54 4.73
CA TRP A 226 -7.67 7.29 5.55
C TRP A 226 -8.57 6.22 4.96
N GLU A 227 -8.71 6.19 3.64
CA GLU A 227 -9.58 5.26 2.92
C GLU A 227 -8.86 3.95 2.55
N LEU A 228 -7.68 4.05 1.94
CA LEU A 228 -7.02 2.98 1.18
C LEU A 228 -6.87 1.67 1.94
N TYR A 229 -6.18 1.69 3.09
CA TYR A 229 -5.85 0.45 3.79
C TYR A 229 -7.03 -0.15 4.54
N ALA A 230 -7.99 0.65 4.98
CA ALA A 230 -9.23 0.16 5.54
C ALA A 230 -10.06 -0.54 4.47
N MET A 231 -10.19 0.05 3.27
CA MET A 231 -10.85 -0.60 2.14
C MET A 231 -10.18 -1.94 1.79
N TRP A 232 -8.85 -1.97 1.62
CA TRP A 232 -8.13 -3.20 1.30
C TRP A 232 -8.24 -4.29 2.37
N THR A 233 -8.32 -3.90 3.63
CA THR A 233 -8.46 -4.85 4.75
C THR A 233 -9.85 -5.48 4.77
N TYR A 234 -10.88 -4.68 4.47
CA TYR A 234 -12.27 -5.12 4.73
C TYR A 234 -13.08 -5.47 3.49
N VAL A 235 -12.58 -5.23 2.27
CA VAL A 235 -13.32 -5.55 1.05
C VAL A 235 -13.64 -7.06 0.95
N ALA A 236 -12.70 -7.92 1.30
CA ALA A 236 -12.94 -9.36 1.31
C ALA A 236 -13.92 -9.76 2.42
N VAL A 237 -13.86 -9.14 3.60
CA VAL A 237 -14.82 -9.37 4.70
C VAL A 237 -16.23 -8.95 4.28
N PHE A 238 -16.37 -7.80 3.62
CA PHE A 238 -17.64 -7.35 3.07
C PHE A 238 -18.22 -8.37 2.06
N PHE A 239 -17.40 -8.86 1.13
CA PHE A 239 -17.87 -9.85 0.16
C PHE A 239 -18.14 -11.23 0.77
N PHE A 240 -17.48 -11.58 1.87
CA PHE A 240 -17.85 -12.76 2.64
C PHE A 240 -19.27 -12.64 3.17
N ASP A 241 -19.63 -11.50 3.78
CA ASP A 241 -20.97 -11.22 4.26
C ASP A 241 -22.00 -11.19 3.11
N VAL A 242 -21.65 -10.49 2.01
CA VAL A 242 -22.47 -10.43 0.78
C VAL A 242 -22.81 -11.82 0.22
N LEU A 243 -21.84 -12.74 0.19
CA LEU A 243 -22.05 -14.11 -0.30
C LEU A 243 -22.82 -14.97 0.71
N SER A 244 -22.54 -14.80 2.00
CA SER A 244 -23.25 -15.51 3.08
C SER A 244 -24.73 -15.14 3.13
N LEU A 245 -25.08 -13.87 2.96
CA LEU A 245 -26.48 -13.41 2.86
C LEU A 245 -27.24 -14.04 1.69
N ARG A 246 -26.53 -14.51 0.66
CA ARG A 246 -27.09 -15.20 -0.51
C ARG A 246 -27.14 -16.72 -0.36
N GLY A 247 -26.85 -17.24 0.85
CA GLY A 247 -26.90 -18.65 1.16
C GLY A 247 -25.68 -19.46 0.69
N ALA A 248 -24.56 -18.80 0.35
CA ALA A 248 -23.35 -19.51 0.04
C ALA A 248 -22.82 -20.26 1.28
N ALA A 249 -22.40 -21.51 1.11
CA ALA A 249 -21.74 -22.27 2.16
C ALA A 249 -20.44 -21.53 2.62
N PRO A 250 -20.05 -21.65 3.90
CA PRO A 250 -18.91 -20.89 4.45
C PRO A 250 -17.63 -20.99 3.62
N ASP A 251 -17.29 -22.19 3.14
CA ASP A 251 -16.09 -22.39 2.29
C ASP A 251 -16.21 -21.72 0.92
N ALA A 252 -17.40 -21.74 0.32
CA ALA A 252 -17.68 -21.09 -0.95
C ALA A 252 -17.66 -19.56 -0.79
N ALA A 253 -18.23 -19.03 0.29
CA ALA A 253 -18.18 -17.62 0.63
C ALA A 253 -16.75 -17.14 0.89
N SER A 254 -15.94 -17.93 1.61
CA SER A 254 -14.55 -17.63 1.90
C SER A 254 -13.70 -17.59 0.61
N ARG A 255 -13.81 -18.59 -0.25
CA ARG A 255 -13.11 -18.61 -1.56
C ARG A 255 -13.58 -17.49 -2.48
N GLY A 256 -14.90 -17.31 -2.60
CA GLY A 256 -15.48 -16.26 -3.43
C GLY A 256 -15.06 -14.85 -3.00
N SER A 257 -15.08 -14.58 -1.70
CA SER A 257 -14.63 -13.29 -1.15
C SER A 257 -13.14 -13.05 -1.35
N GLY A 258 -12.31 -14.09 -1.27
CA GLY A 258 -10.89 -14.03 -1.60
C GLY A 258 -10.66 -13.66 -3.07
N LEU A 259 -11.37 -14.30 -4.02
CA LEU A 259 -11.27 -13.97 -5.45
C LEU A 259 -11.69 -12.53 -5.75
N VAL A 260 -12.82 -12.10 -5.18
CA VAL A 260 -13.27 -10.70 -5.36
C VAL A 260 -12.30 -9.72 -4.71
N GLY A 261 -11.81 -10.02 -3.49
CA GLY A 261 -10.81 -9.20 -2.81
C GLY A 261 -9.53 -9.06 -3.64
N PHE A 262 -9.03 -10.17 -4.21
CA PHE A 262 -7.89 -10.15 -5.14
C PHE A 262 -8.18 -9.27 -6.36
N ALA A 263 -9.33 -9.44 -7.00
CA ALA A 263 -9.69 -8.69 -8.20
C ALA A 263 -9.82 -7.19 -7.92
N VAL A 264 -10.49 -6.83 -6.82
CA VAL A 264 -10.75 -5.44 -6.41
C VAL A 264 -9.44 -4.72 -6.03
N ILE A 265 -8.56 -5.36 -5.26
CA ILE A 265 -7.26 -4.78 -4.93
C ILE A 265 -6.35 -4.78 -6.17
N GLY A 266 -6.33 -5.89 -6.90
CA GLY A 266 -5.45 -6.10 -8.05
C GLY A 266 -5.71 -5.13 -9.22
N VAL A 267 -6.99 -4.77 -9.49
CA VAL A 267 -7.32 -3.79 -10.54
C VAL A 267 -6.71 -2.41 -10.26
N GLY A 268 -6.43 -2.10 -9.01
CA GLY A 268 -5.71 -0.90 -8.60
C GLY A 268 -4.32 -0.76 -9.23
N ALA A 269 -3.67 -1.88 -9.59
CA ALA A 269 -2.42 -1.83 -10.35
C ALA A 269 -2.58 -1.13 -11.70
N ALA A 270 -3.68 -1.41 -12.41
CA ALA A 270 -4.02 -0.67 -13.64
C ALA A 270 -4.33 0.80 -13.35
N GLY A 271 -5.01 1.08 -12.22
CA GLY A 271 -5.27 2.43 -11.74
C GLY A 271 -3.97 3.24 -11.57
N CYS A 272 -2.96 2.69 -10.91
CA CYS A 272 -1.65 3.33 -10.71
C CYS A 272 -0.96 3.68 -12.03
N VAL A 273 -0.92 2.75 -12.99
CA VAL A 273 -0.25 2.94 -14.28
C VAL A 273 -0.98 3.98 -15.14
N LEU A 274 -2.31 3.86 -15.23
CA LEU A 274 -3.13 4.78 -16.05
C LEU A 274 -3.16 6.18 -15.46
N ALA A 275 -3.31 6.31 -14.13
CA ALA A 275 -3.27 7.60 -13.46
C ALA A 275 -1.90 8.28 -13.62
N GLY A 276 -0.80 7.53 -13.62
CA GLY A 276 0.52 8.07 -13.94
C GLY A 276 0.57 8.72 -15.32
N ARG A 277 0.02 8.04 -16.34
CA ARG A 277 -0.08 8.57 -17.71
C ARG A 277 -1.00 9.79 -17.82
N TRP A 278 -2.16 9.74 -17.17
CA TRP A 278 -3.11 10.86 -17.17
C TRP A 278 -2.55 12.07 -16.43
N ALA A 279 -1.81 11.86 -15.37
CA ALA A 279 -1.20 12.92 -14.60
C ALA A 279 -0.17 13.74 -15.39
N ASP A 280 0.57 13.10 -16.30
CA ASP A 280 1.52 13.77 -17.18
C ASP A 280 0.82 14.71 -18.19
N ARG A 281 -0.46 14.45 -18.54
CA ARG A 281 -1.26 15.24 -19.50
C ARG A 281 -2.21 16.23 -18.83
N LEU A 282 -2.90 15.80 -17.77
CA LEU A 282 -3.99 16.55 -17.13
C LEU A 282 -3.53 17.31 -15.88
N GLY A 283 -2.33 16.98 -15.38
CA GLY A 283 -1.77 17.50 -14.15
C GLY A 283 -2.11 16.63 -12.94
N ARG A 284 -1.12 16.40 -12.08
CA ARG A 284 -1.17 15.45 -10.95
C ARG A 284 -2.30 15.73 -9.97
N ALA A 285 -2.49 16.99 -9.57
CA ALA A 285 -3.51 17.37 -8.61
C ALA A 285 -4.95 17.14 -9.14
N ARG A 286 -5.16 17.30 -10.46
CA ARG A 286 -6.49 17.02 -11.06
C ARG A 286 -6.80 15.54 -11.05
N VAL A 287 -5.81 14.71 -11.43
CA VAL A 287 -5.97 13.25 -11.44
C VAL A 287 -6.19 12.73 -10.03
N ALA A 288 -5.42 13.20 -9.04
CA ALA A 288 -5.62 12.82 -7.64
C ALA A 288 -7.03 13.20 -7.12
N MET A 289 -7.50 14.42 -7.41
CA MET A 289 -8.85 14.82 -7.01
C MET A 289 -9.95 14.01 -7.70
N ALA A 290 -9.78 13.66 -8.98
CA ALA A 290 -10.75 12.84 -9.70
C ALA A 290 -10.80 11.41 -9.14
N ALA A 291 -9.64 10.80 -8.88
CA ALA A 291 -9.53 9.48 -8.26
C ALA A 291 -10.20 9.45 -6.87
N MET A 292 -9.89 10.42 -6.01
CA MET A 292 -10.54 10.56 -4.70
C MET A 292 -12.04 10.82 -4.78
N ALA A 293 -12.53 11.57 -5.78
CA ALA A 293 -13.96 11.79 -5.94
C ALA A 293 -14.71 10.50 -6.32
N VAL A 294 -14.12 9.70 -7.20
CA VAL A 294 -14.67 8.39 -7.58
C VAL A 294 -14.60 7.41 -6.40
N SER A 295 -13.45 7.29 -5.73
CA SER A 295 -13.28 6.35 -4.61
C SER A 295 -14.19 6.70 -3.43
N GLY A 296 -14.24 7.97 -3.03
CA GLY A 296 -15.13 8.42 -1.97
C GLY A 296 -16.61 8.23 -2.30
N GLY A 297 -17.00 8.41 -3.59
CA GLY A 297 -18.34 8.09 -4.06
C GLY A 297 -18.66 6.60 -3.93
N CYS A 298 -17.73 5.73 -4.29
CA CYS A 298 -17.88 4.28 -4.10
C CYS A 298 -17.98 3.92 -2.61
N ALA A 299 -17.16 4.52 -1.74
CA ALA A 299 -17.20 4.29 -0.30
C ALA A 299 -18.56 4.64 0.32
N LEU A 300 -19.19 5.73 -0.13
CA LEU A 300 -20.53 6.12 0.30
C LEU A 300 -21.63 5.15 -0.18
N LEU A 301 -21.45 4.55 -1.35
CA LEU A 301 -22.48 3.76 -2.02
C LEU A 301 -22.43 2.28 -1.64
N ILE A 302 -21.24 1.67 -1.60
CA ILE A 302 -21.10 0.21 -1.64
C ILE A 302 -21.73 -0.52 -0.46
N GLY A 303 -21.70 0.07 0.73
CA GLY A 303 -22.34 -0.51 1.92
C GLY A 303 -23.83 -0.68 1.78
N TRP A 304 -24.52 0.18 1.04
CA TRP A 304 -25.96 0.08 0.75
C TRP A 304 -26.29 -0.99 -0.28
N LEU A 305 -25.27 -1.46 -1.01
CA LEU A 305 -25.42 -2.49 -2.05
C LEU A 305 -25.24 -3.93 -1.53
N GLU A 306 -25.11 -4.14 -0.23
CA GLU A 306 -24.85 -5.46 0.36
C GLU A 306 -25.86 -6.52 -0.11
N ALA A 307 -27.14 -6.16 -0.22
CA ALA A 307 -28.21 -7.04 -0.71
C ALA A 307 -28.44 -6.95 -2.23
N ALA A 308 -27.79 -6.04 -2.96
CA ALA A 308 -27.95 -5.86 -4.40
C ALA A 308 -27.34 -7.05 -5.19
N PRO A 309 -27.78 -7.34 -6.43
CA PRO A 309 -27.20 -8.40 -7.25
C PRO A 309 -25.67 -8.27 -7.38
N LEU A 310 -24.94 -9.41 -7.45
CA LEU A 310 -23.48 -9.39 -7.62
C LEU A 310 -23.05 -8.65 -8.88
N ALA A 311 -23.87 -8.66 -9.93
CA ALA A 311 -23.67 -7.91 -11.17
C ALA A 311 -23.66 -6.38 -10.95
N VAL A 312 -24.11 -5.87 -9.81
CA VAL A 312 -24.07 -4.45 -9.43
C VAL A 312 -22.94 -4.20 -8.44
N VAL A 313 -22.86 -4.97 -7.35
CA VAL A 313 -21.91 -4.69 -6.26
C VAL A 313 -20.46 -4.94 -6.67
N VAL A 314 -20.19 -5.98 -7.48
CA VAL A 314 -18.83 -6.29 -7.93
C VAL A 314 -18.24 -5.21 -8.84
N PRO A 315 -18.94 -4.71 -9.90
CA PRO A 315 -18.43 -3.58 -10.68
C PRO A 315 -18.16 -2.32 -9.87
N VAL A 316 -19.03 -1.97 -8.92
CA VAL A 316 -18.79 -0.81 -8.02
C VAL A 316 -17.53 -1.02 -7.19
N ALA A 317 -17.32 -2.23 -6.65
CA ALA A 317 -16.11 -2.57 -5.91
C ALA A 317 -14.86 -2.50 -6.79
N LEU A 318 -14.91 -2.97 -8.04
CA LEU A 318 -13.80 -2.89 -8.99
C LEU A 318 -13.46 -1.43 -9.34
N VAL A 319 -14.47 -0.58 -9.56
CA VAL A 319 -14.26 0.87 -9.76
C VAL A 319 -13.63 1.49 -8.53
N TRP A 320 -14.08 1.11 -7.34
CA TRP A 320 -13.47 1.55 -6.08
C TRP A 320 -12.00 1.12 -5.97
N GLY A 321 -11.71 -0.16 -6.19
CA GLY A 321 -10.35 -0.70 -6.15
C GLY A 321 -9.41 -0.03 -7.16
N PHE A 322 -9.91 0.29 -8.36
CA PHE A 322 -9.16 1.05 -9.36
C PHE A 322 -8.86 2.48 -8.88
N ALA A 323 -9.87 3.18 -8.37
CA ALA A 323 -9.76 4.60 -8.04
C ALA A 323 -9.00 4.86 -6.74
N VAL A 324 -9.20 4.02 -5.71
CA VAL A 324 -8.67 4.24 -4.35
C VAL A 324 -7.15 4.31 -4.27
N VAL A 325 -6.42 3.75 -5.23
CA VAL A 325 -4.94 3.75 -5.26
C VAL A 325 -4.37 4.58 -6.42
N ALA A 326 -5.20 5.01 -7.36
CA ALA A 326 -4.77 5.70 -8.56
C ALA A 326 -4.08 7.05 -8.27
N ASP A 327 -4.40 7.69 -7.17
CA ASP A 327 -3.83 8.95 -6.69
C ASP A 327 -2.53 8.77 -5.88
N SER A 328 -2.22 7.57 -5.39
CA SER A 328 -1.12 7.29 -4.46
C SER A 328 0.24 7.81 -4.95
N ALA A 329 0.63 7.47 -6.18
CA ALA A 329 1.88 7.90 -6.78
C ALA A 329 1.92 9.43 -7.02
N GLN A 330 0.75 10.06 -7.22
CA GLN A 330 0.67 11.48 -7.50
C GLN A 330 1.05 12.34 -6.30
N PHE A 331 0.65 11.95 -5.08
CA PHE A 331 1.01 12.67 -3.86
C PHE A 331 2.52 12.72 -3.65
N SER A 332 3.20 11.58 -3.78
CA SER A 332 4.67 11.53 -3.67
C SER A 332 5.35 12.40 -4.73
N ALA A 333 4.84 12.36 -5.96
CA ALA A 333 5.37 13.20 -7.04
C ALA A 333 5.13 14.70 -6.76
N ILE A 334 3.94 15.10 -6.31
CA ILE A 334 3.64 16.51 -5.98
C ILE A 334 4.53 17.00 -4.83
N VAL A 335 4.79 16.17 -3.80
CA VAL A 335 5.74 16.53 -2.73
C VAL A 335 7.12 16.86 -3.31
N THR A 336 7.62 16.06 -4.26
CA THR A 336 8.93 16.34 -4.89
C THR A 336 8.98 17.64 -5.68
N GLU A 337 7.81 18.11 -6.15
CA GLU A 337 7.69 19.37 -6.91
C GLU A 337 7.51 20.61 -6.02
N VAL A 338 6.86 20.46 -4.85
CA VAL A 338 6.50 21.63 -4.01
C VAL A 338 7.34 21.77 -2.76
N ALA A 339 7.89 20.69 -2.22
CA ALA A 339 8.69 20.77 -1.00
C ALA A 339 10.00 21.53 -1.24
N PRO A 340 10.51 22.24 -0.22
CA PRO A 340 11.82 22.86 -0.33
C PRO A 340 12.88 21.84 -0.79
N PRO A 341 13.73 22.16 -1.80
CA PRO A 341 14.63 21.17 -2.43
C PRO A 341 15.56 20.44 -1.44
N HIS A 342 15.91 21.11 -0.33
CA HIS A 342 16.75 20.54 0.72
C HIS A 342 15.98 19.64 1.70
N ALA A 343 14.64 19.62 1.68
CA ALA A 343 13.78 18.91 2.62
C ALA A 343 12.85 17.85 1.96
N VAL A 344 13.00 17.59 0.67
CA VAL A 344 12.12 16.65 -0.08
C VAL A 344 12.11 15.26 0.53
N GLY A 345 13.27 14.69 0.86
CA GLY A 345 13.37 13.36 1.48
C GLY A 345 12.65 13.30 2.83
N THR A 346 12.85 14.32 3.68
CA THR A 346 12.17 14.44 4.97
C THR A 346 10.65 14.60 4.78
N ALA A 347 10.19 15.36 3.79
CA ALA A 347 8.78 15.53 3.50
C ALA A 347 8.12 14.22 3.06
N LEU A 348 8.77 13.43 2.20
CA LEU A 348 8.29 12.11 1.77
C LEU A 348 8.23 11.11 2.94
N THR A 349 9.26 11.08 3.79
CA THR A 349 9.27 10.22 4.98
C THR A 349 8.16 10.59 5.94
N LEU A 350 8.00 11.89 6.24
CA LEU A 350 6.96 12.38 7.13
C LEU A 350 5.56 12.07 6.58
N GLN A 351 5.33 12.33 5.28
CA GLN A 351 4.09 11.99 4.58
C GLN A 351 3.76 10.50 4.75
N THR A 352 4.70 9.64 4.43
CA THR A 352 4.51 8.19 4.47
C THR A 352 4.26 7.70 5.89
N SER A 353 5.09 8.10 6.85
CA SER A 353 4.95 7.67 8.25
C SER A 353 3.61 8.12 8.87
N LEU A 354 3.22 9.38 8.68
CA LEU A 354 1.94 9.88 9.17
C LEU A 354 0.76 9.19 8.49
N GLY A 355 0.86 8.93 7.17
CA GLY A 355 -0.17 8.22 6.43
C GLY A 355 -0.39 6.81 6.96
N PHE A 356 0.67 6.02 7.10
CA PHE A 356 0.56 4.66 7.66
C PHE A 356 0.10 4.65 9.12
N LEU A 357 0.55 5.60 9.94
CA LEU A 357 0.05 5.73 11.30
C LEU A 357 -1.46 6.01 11.33
N LEU A 358 -1.95 6.88 10.44
CA LEU A 358 -3.37 7.21 10.33
C LEU A 358 -4.23 6.00 9.95
N THR A 359 -3.70 5.08 9.12
CA THR A 359 -4.43 3.87 8.73
C THR A 359 -4.78 2.97 9.91
N THR A 360 -4.01 3.02 11.00
CA THR A 360 -4.30 2.24 12.20
C THR A 360 -5.63 2.64 12.84
N VAL A 361 -5.97 3.93 12.76
CA VAL A 361 -7.24 4.46 13.27
C VAL A 361 -8.41 3.93 12.44
N THR A 362 -8.32 4.03 11.10
CA THR A 362 -9.43 3.62 10.22
C THR A 362 -9.62 2.12 10.19
N ILE A 363 -8.54 1.34 10.17
CA ILE A 363 -8.61 -0.13 10.23
C ILE A 363 -9.26 -0.58 11.54
N SER A 364 -8.93 0.05 12.67
CA SER A 364 -9.53 -0.28 13.96
C SER A 364 -10.98 0.21 14.10
N ALA A 365 -11.35 1.30 13.44
CA ALA A 365 -12.70 1.87 13.55
C ALA A 365 -13.76 1.08 12.76
N VAL A 366 -13.41 0.51 11.60
CA VAL A 366 -14.36 -0.18 10.71
C VAL A 366 -15.11 -1.30 11.40
N PRO A 367 -14.49 -2.26 12.14
CA PRO A 367 -15.23 -3.32 12.83
C PRO A 367 -16.28 -2.78 13.81
N HIS A 368 -15.90 -1.80 14.62
CA HIS A 368 -16.81 -1.20 15.61
C HIS A 368 -18.02 -0.50 14.95
N LEU A 369 -17.78 0.19 13.83
CA LEU A 369 -18.86 0.83 13.08
C LEU A 369 -19.74 -0.17 12.36
N ARG A 370 -19.16 -1.25 11.78
CA ARG A 370 -19.89 -2.33 11.16
C ARG A 370 -20.81 -3.02 12.16
N ASP A 371 -20.28 -3.39 13.33
CA ASP A 371 -21.05 -4.14 14.34
C ASP A 371 -22.18 -3.30 14.93
N ARG A 372 -22.02 -1.95 14.99
CA ARG A 372 -23.04 -1.06 15.55
C ARG A 372 -24.00 -0.48 14.51
N PHE A 373 -23.55 -0.24 13.28
CA PHE A 373 -24.27 0.53 12.27
C PHE A 373 -24.26 -0.12 10.87
N ALA A 374 -23.79 -1.37 10.75
CA ALA A 374 -23.61 -2.10 9.49
C ALA A 374 -22.66 -1.44 8.47
N TRP A 375 -22.54 -2.03 7.28
CA TRP A 375 -21.58 -1.60 6.25
C TRP A 375 -21.80 -0.19 5.69
N PRO A 376 -23.05 0.34 5.57
CA PRO A 376 -23.24 1.69 5.07
C PRO A 376 -22.46 2.77 5.82
N LEU A 377 -22.45 2.71 7.16
CA LEU A 377 -21.70 3.69 7.96
C LEU A 377 -20.22 3.31 8.06
N ALA A 378 -19.90 2.03 8.15
CA ALA A 378 -18.52 1.54 8.23
C ALA A 378 -17.68 1.94 7.01
N PHE A 379 -18.21 1.80 5.80
CA PHE A 379 -17.53 2.27 4.59
C PHE A 379 -17.80 3.74 4.29
N GLY A 380 -18.99 4.25 4.59
CA GLY A 380 -19.33 5.66 4.37
C GLY A 380 -18.39 6.63 5.09
N MET A 381 -17.91 6.29 6.30
CA MET A 381 -16.95 7.10 7.03
C MET A 381 -15.60 7.23 6.30
N LEU A 382 -15.25 6.27 5.45
CA LEU A 382 -14.01 6.31 4.67
C LEU A 382 -14.02 7.46 3.67
N ALA A 383 -15.19 7.89 3.18
CA ALA A 383 -15.33 9.02 2.26
C ALA A 383 -14.89 10.37 2.84
N LEU A 384 -14.79 10.48 4.18
CA LEU A 384 -14.25 11.69 4.82
C LEU A 384 -12.80 11.97 4.39
N GLY A 385 -11.99 10.93 4.19
CA GLY A 385 -10.62 11.07 3.71
C GLY A 385 -10.54 11.72 2.34
N PRO A 386 -11.15 11.14 1.29
CA PRO A 386 -11.25 11.75 -0.04
C PRO A 386 -11.79 13.18 -0.03
N ALA A 387 -12.83 13.47 0.77
CA ALA A 387 -13.39 14.80 0.88
C ALA A 387 -12.35 15.82 1.38
N VAL A 388 -11.63 15.49 2.47
CA VAL A 388 -10.55 16.33 3.00
C VAL A 388 -9.41 16.42 1.99
N GLY A 389 -9.02 15.30 1.36
CA GLY A 389 -7.96 15.25 0.36
C GLY A 389 -8.24 16.17 -0.83
N ILE A 390 -9.46 16.15 -1.37
CA ILE A 390 -9.89 17.03 -2.46
C ILE A 390 -9.80 18.50 -2.03
N LEU A 391 -10.26 18.83 -0.81
CA LEU A 391 -10.19 20.20 -0.27
C LEU A 391 -8.74 20.69 -0.19
N MET A 392 -7.82 19.84 0.30
CA MET A 392 -6.39 20.16 0.38
C MET A 392 -5.79 20.39 -1.01
N MET A 393 -6.12 19.56 -2.00
CA MET A 393 -5.62 19.69 -3.37
C MET A 393 -6.20 20.92 -4.08
N ARG A 394 -7.47 21.29 -3.82
CA ARG A 394 -8.06 22.55 -4.31
C ARG A 394 -7.32 23.75 -3.74
N ARG A 395 -7.06 23.78 -2.43
CA ARG A 395 -6.29 24.86 -1.78
C ARG A 395 -4.86 24.94 -2.32
N LEU A 396 -4.20 23.80 -2.57
CA LEU A 396 -2.86 23.78 -3.17
C LEU A 396 -2.85 24.47 -4.54
N ARG A 397 -3.85 24.22 -5.37
CA ARG A 397 -3.97 24.86 -6.70
C ARG A 397 -4.23 26.36 -6.63
N ALA A 398 -4.84 26.86 -5.58
CA ALA A 398 -5.08 28.28 -5.37
C ALA A 398 -3.84 29.04 -4.88
N VAL A 399 -2.86 28.35 -4.30
CA VAL A 399 -1.60 28.93 -3.76
C VAL A 399 -0.44 28.84 -4.77
N ARG A 400 -0.60 28.04 -5.84
CA ARG A 400 0.33 27.94 -6.97
C ARG A 400 -0.11 28.86 -8.11
#